data_ea25267576e5db2ba8d02638709ab8b2
#
_entry.id   ea25267576e5db2ba8d02638709ab8b2
#
_cell.length_a   1.000
_cell.length_b   1.000
_cell.length_c   1.000
_cell.angle_alpha   90.00
_cell.angle_beta   90.00
_cell.angle_gamma   90.00
#
_symmetry.space_group_name_H-M   'P 1'
#
loop_
_entity.id
_entity.type
_entity.pdbx_description
1 polymer ?
#
loop_
_entity_poly.entity_id
_entity_poly.type
_entity_poly.pdbx_seq_one_letter_code
_entity_poly.pdbx_strand_id
1 'polypeptide(L)'
;MNMNGKIVIRLMQMLGIMLLLVSCSQKVENPELVNKYPNIFPNYIDVTIPADIAPLNFNIVNERNIADDIECVDVIAYGSKGGKIHSQGEYADFDIDEWHKLTQKNKGGDISFKVCVLKDGRWTQYKEFSTHVSNYSLDDYGLVYRRIAPGYEVGGNIGLYQRDIHSFDEYSILNESLVPGQCMNCHTPNKTSSDEFMFHIRGDKSATVIQREGKQIWINTRTDSTKANCSYSYWHPEGRFVVSSTNKVHQLFRTGKEQNIEVFDIMSDVLVIDTQNNELILSPYLQTDNFETYPSFSSDGKTIYFCSARFVNVPAEIEKIRYSLCKIGFDAEKGEYVGEVDTLINADSVNMSITFPRPSYDGKWIMYNTADYGNFPVNHKESDIWIMNLRDNTVRPLKEVNSMFVDSYHTWSGDSHWFAFTSKRIDGTYNNIYFACIGDNGKVTKPFLMPQRNPLKYYSEMFDSFNCPEFTKAKVDFDSHEAYHKCMDNQRIQMTIK
;
A
#
# COMPACT_ATOMS: atom_id res chain seq x y z
N MET A 1 -50.21 -31.96 -14.01
CA MET A 1 -48.93 -32.08 -14.76
C MET A 1 -48.34 -33.46 -14.45
N ASN A 2 -48.33 -34.36 -15.42
CA ASN A 2 -47.99 -35.77 -15.24
C ASN A 2 -46.54 -35.99 -14.81
N MET A 3 -46.27 -36.99 -14.00
CA MET A 3 -44.98 -37.41 -13.47
C MET A 3 -43.88 -37.49 -14.52
N ASN A 4 -44.23 -37.89 -15.77
CA ASN A 4 -43.32 -37.94 -16.90
C ASN A 4 -42.81 -36.56 -17.39
N GLY A 5 -43.60 -35.48 -17.24
CA GLY A 5 -43.21 -34.14 -17.60
C GLY A 5 -42.15 -33.53 -16.64
N LYS A 6 -42.21 -33.89 -15.34
CA LYS A 6 -41.23 -33.44 -14.35
C LYS A 6 -39.90 -34.14 -14.50
N ILE A 7 -39.88 -35.37 -14.95
CA ILE A 7 -38.66 -36.15 -15.25
C ILE A 7 -37.92 -35.58 -16.48
N VAL A 8 -38.68 -35.25 -17.52
CA VAL A 8 -38.14 -34.67 -18.74
C VAL A 8 -37.54 -33.27 -18.47
N ILE A 9 -38.24 -32.45 -17.67
CA ILE A 9 -37.69 -31.10 -17.30
C ILE A 9 -36.44 -31.22 -16.40
N ARG A 10 -36.36 -32.16 -15.48
CA ARG A 10 -35.16 -32.42 -14.68
C ARG A 10 -34.01 -32.99 -15.50
N LEU A 11 -34.26 -33.86 -16.50
CA LEU A 11 -33.28 -34.34 -17.43
C LEU A 11 -32.76 -33.23 -18.36
N MET A 12 -33.64 -32.34 -18.86
CA MET A 12 -33.20 -31.16 -19.62
C MET A 12 -32.43 -30.15 -18.80
N GLN A 13 -32.79 -29.95 -17.50
CA GLN A 13 -32.03 -29.13 -16.59
C GLN A 13 -30.66 -29.73 -16.22
N MET A 14 -30.59 -31.07 -16.04
CA MET A 14 -29.30 -31.75 -15.85
C MET A 14 -28.44 -31.75 -17.11
N LEU A 15 -29.05 -31.91 -18.29
CA LEU A 15 -28.33 -31.81 -19.57
C LEU A 15 -27.86 -30.36 -19.84
N GLY A 16 -28.66 -29.34 -19.49
CA GLY A 16 -28.29 -27.93 -19.54
C GLY A 16 -27.15 -27.57 -18.58
N ILE A 17 -27.14 -28.14 -17.36
CA ILE A 17 -26.06 -27.96 -16.38
C ILE A 17 -24.80 -28.73 -16.79
N MET A 18 -24.93 -29.88 -17.46
CA MET A 18 -23.79 -30.65 -17.96
C MET A 18 -23.15 -30.01 -19.21
N LEU A 19 -23.88 -29.22 -19.98
CA LEU A 19 -23.35 -28.42 -21.10
C LEU A 19 -22.61 -27.16 -20.66
N LEU A 20 -22.84 -26.69 -19.42
CA LEU A 20 -22.13 -25.55 -18.82
C LEU A 20 -20.80 -25.95 -18.12
N LEU A 21 -20.51 -27.24 -18.04
CA LEU A 21 -19.25 -27.78 -17.50
C LEU A 21 -18.29 -28.28 -18.59
N VAL A 22 -18.44 -27.86 -19.85
CA VAL A 22 -17.37 -28.01 -20.83
C VAL A 22 -16.28 -27.01 -20.46
N SER A 23 -15.51 -27.34 -19.43
CA SER A 23 -14.17 -26.78 -19.23
C SER A 23 -13.46 -26.86 -20.60
N CYS A 24 -12.94 -25.73 -21.06
CA CYS A 24 -12.23 -25.58 -22.31
C CYS A 24 -10.92 -26.39 -22.25
N SER A 25 -10.99 -27.73 -22.35
CA SER A 25 -9.78 -28.54 -22.52
C SER A 25 -9.48 -28.65 -24.02
N GLN A 26 -9.06 -27.54 -24.61
CA GLN A 26 -8.64 -27.54 -26.02
C GLN A 26 -7.13 -27.81 -26.06
N LYS A 27 -6.76 -28.91 -26.70
CA LYS A 27 -5.36 -29.25 -26.89
C LYS A 27 -4.69 -28.22 -27.81
N VAL A 28 -3.55 -27.68 -27.37
CA VAL A 28 -2.73 -26.83 -28.23
C VAL A 28 -2.15 -27.66 -29.36
N GLU A 29 -2.61 -27.45 -30.58
CA GLU A 29 -2.17 -28.17 -31.76
C GLU A 29 -1.56 -27.22 -32.81
N ASN A 30 -0.36 -27.55 -33.29
CA ASN A 30 0.37 -26.82 -34.32
C ASN A 30 0.37 -25.28 -34.13
N PRO A 31 0.79 -24.74 -32.99
CA PRO A 31 0.77 -23.31 -32.75
C PRO A 31 1.74 -22.57 -33.69
N GLU A 32 1.32 -21.43 -34.21
CA GLU A 32 2.21 -20.49 -34.88
C GLU A 32 3.19 -19.90 -33.86
N LEU A 33 4.50 -20.02 -34.11
CA LEU A 33 5.53 -19.49 -33.21
C LEU A 33 5.82 -18.03 -33.54
N VAL A 34 5.65 -17.14 -32.57
CA VAL A 34 5.98 -15.72 -32.71
C VAL A 34 7.10 -15.30 -31.77
N ASN A 35 8.09 -14.58 -32.28
CA ASN A 35 9.23 -14.12 -31.50
C ASN A 35 8.94 -12.76 -30.84
N LYS A 36 7.80 -12.65 -30.15
CA LYS A 36 7.42 -11.51 -29.31
C LYS A 36 6.83 -11.99 -27.99
N TYR A 37 7.01 -11.23 -26.93
CA TYR A 37 6.33 -11.52 -25.66
C TYR A 37 4.82 -11.35 -25.79
N PRO A 38 4.02 -12.12 -25.03
CA PRO A 38 2.59 -11.87 -24.94
C PRO A 38 2.35 -10.50 -24.28
N ASN A 39 1.32 -9.81 -24.70
CA ASN A 39 0.88 -8.61 -24.01
C ASN A 39 -0.03 -9.04 -22.86
N ILE A 40 0.46 -8.95 -21.64
CA ILE A 40 -0.20 -9.45 -20.43
C ILE A 40 -0.46 -8.32 -19.43
N PHE A 41 -1.57 -8.44 -18.74
CA PHE A 41 -1.90 -7.57 -17.60
C PHE A 41 -2.20 -8.41 -16.34
N PRO A 42 -1.51 -8.16 -15.23
CA PRO A 42 -0.35 -7.28 -15.06
C PRO A 42 0.91 -7.73 -15.81
N ASN A 43 1.83 -6.80 -16.04
CA ASN A 43 3.11 -7.12 -16.67
C ASN A 43 4.09 -7.73 -15.68
N TYR A 44 4.10 -9.06 -15.60
CA TYR A 44 4.99 -9.84 -14.72
C TYR A 44 6.29 -10.30 -15.40
N ILE A 45 6.58 -9.82 -16.61
CA ILE A 45 7.81 -10.16 -17.33
C ILE A 45 9.02 -9.56 -16.58
N ASP A 46 10.02 -10.38 -16.27
CA ASP A 46 11.29 -10.00 -15.60
C ASP A 46 11.10 -9.31 -14.23
N VAL A 47 10.04 -9.64 -13.50
CA VAL A 47 9.86 -9.18 -12.11
C VAL A 47 10.54 -10.16 -11.14
N THR A 48 10.82 -9.68 -9.92
CA THR A 48 11.26 -10.52 -8.81
C THR A 48 10.14 -10.62 -7.78
N ILE A 49 9.84 -11.84 -7.34
CA ILE A 49 8.76 -12.12 -6.39
C ILE A 49 9.27 -12.87 -5.16
N PRO A 50 8.62 -12.75 -3.99
CA PRO A 50 8.83 -13.69 -2.89
C PRO A 50 8.20 -15.05 -3.21
N ALA A 51 8.71 -16.11 -2.58
CA ALA A 51 8.32 -17.48 -2.94
C ALA A 51 6.89 -17.86 -2.57
N ASP A 52 6.26 -17.10 -1.71
CA ASP A 52 4.95 -17.38 -1.11
C ASP A 52 3.87 -16.33 -1.43
N ILE A 53 4.17 -15.41 -2.33
CA ILE A 53 3.15 -14.47 -2.85
C ILE A 53 2.01 -15.22 -3.54
N ALA A 54 0.81 -14.65 -3.54
CA ALA A 54 -0.33 -15.16 -4.32
C ALA A 54 0.05 -15.38 -5.81
N PRO A 55 -0.62 -16.30 -6.50
CA PRO A 55 -0.33 -16.61 -7.89
C PRO A 55 -0.30 -15.38 -8.80
N LEU A 56 0.70 -15.33 -9.70
CA LEU A 56 0.81 -14.30 -10.72
C LEU A 56 -0.17 -14.56 -11.88
N ASN A 57 -1.45 -14.52 -11.58
CA ASN A 57 -2.50 -14.62 -12.60
C ASN A 57 -2.45 -13.40 -13.52
N PHE A 58 -2.72 -13.61 -14.81
CA PHE A 58 -2.72 -12.52 -15.78
C PHE A 58 -3.72 -12.76 -16.90
N ASN A 59 -4.17 -11.66 -17.51
CA ASN A 59 -5.02 -11.65 -18.70
C ASN A 59 -4.18 -11.33 -19.93
N ILE A 60 -4.60 -11.84 -21.10
CA ILE A 60 -4.10 -11.36 -22.39
C ILE A 60 -4.86 -10.08 -22.73
N VAL A 61 -4.12 -9.04 -23.08
CA VAL A 61 -4.67 -7.71 -23.33
C VAL A 61 -4.11 -7.11 -24.63
N ASN A 62 -4.80 -6.11 -25.15
CA ASN A 62 -4.29 -5.28 -26.24
C ASN A 62 -3.33 -4.19 -25.71
N GLU A 63 -2.81 -3.34 -26.59
CA GLU A 63 -1.88 -2.25 -26.24
C GLU A 63 -2.47 -1.20 -25.27
N ARG A 64 -3.79 -1.19 -25.08
CA ARG A 64 -4.49 -0.26 -24.16
C ARG A 64 -4.86 -0.92 -22.83
N ASN A 65 -4.32 -2.10 -22.53
CA ASN A 65 -4.69 -2.92 -21.37
C ASN A 65 -6.20 -3.27 -21.30
N ILE A 66 -6.85 -3.37 -22.46
CA ILE A 66 -8.23 -3.85 -22.56
C ILE A 66 -8.17 -5.33 -22.94
N ALA A 67 -9.12 -6.15 -22.44
CA ALA A 67 -9.21 -7.55 -22.80
C ALA A 67 -9.10 -7.75 -24.33
N ASP A 68 -8.20 -8.62 -24.75
CA ASP A 68 -8.16 -9.03 -26.15
C ASP A 68 -9.30 -10.02 -26.42
N ASP A 69 -9.87 -9.98 -27.61
CA ASP A 69 -10.90 -10.92 -28.05
C ASP A 69 -10.26 -12.26 -28.40
N ILE A 70 -10.12 -13.11 -27.37
CA ILE A 70 -9.50 -14.44 -27.47
C ILE A 70 -10.48 -15.52 -27.03
N GLU A 71 -10.33 -16.71 -27.58
CA GLU A 71 -11.16 -17.87 -27.25
C GLU A 71 -10.61 -18.61 -26.01
N CYS A 72 -9.28 -18.70 -25.90
CA CYS A 72 -8.63 -19.43 -24.82
C CYS A 72 -7.16 -19.00 -24.66
N VAL A 73 -6.67 -19.01 -23.43
CA VAL A 73 -5.23 -18.97 -23.13
C VAL A 73 -4.80 -20.27 -22.46
N ASP A 74 -3.68 -20.81 -22.89
CA ASP A 74 -3.03 -21.98 -22.31
C ASP A 74 -1.64 -21.59 -21.82
N VAL A 75 -1.38 -21.79 -20.52
CA VAL A 75 -0.13 -21.38 -19.88
C VAL A 75 0.48 -22.53 -19.11
N ILE A 76 1.74 -22.83 -19.39
CA ILE A 76 2.57 -23.72 -18.59
C ILE A 76 3.61 -22.87 -17.87
N ALA A 77 3.58 -22.85 -16.53
CA ALA A 77 4.62 -22.28 -15.71
C ALA A 77 5.52 -23.39 -15.18
N TYR A 78 6.85 -23.23 -15.33
CA TYR A 78 7.80 -24.24 -14.91
C TYR A 78 9.06 -23.61 -14.31
N GLY A 79 9.61 -24.28 -13.31
CA GLY A 79 10.73 -23.75 -12.55
C GLY A 79 12.09 -24.22 -13.05
N SER A 80 13.11 -23.36 -12.97
CA SER A 80 14.50 -23.67 -13.33
C SER A 80 15.11 -24.80 -12.47
N LYS A 81 14.59 -25.00 -11.24
CA LYS A 81 14.93 -26.10 -10.35
C LYS A 81 13.91 -27.25 -10.40
N GLY A 82 13.03 -27.22 -11.42
CA GLY A 82 12.02 -28.23 -11.70
C GLY A 82 10.65 -27.91 -11.07
N GLY A 83 9.67 -28.76 -11.44
CA GLY A 83 8.26 -28.51 -11.19
C GLY A 83 7.62 -27.77 -12.35
N LYS A 84 6.33 -28.02 -12.55
CA LYS A 84 5.49 -27.31 -13.52
C LYS A 84 4.05 -27.35 -13.05
N ILE A 85 3.31 -26.29 -13.40
CA ILE A 85 1.87 -26.17 -13.24
C ILE A 85 1.26 -25.72 -14.57
N HIS A 86 -0.03 -25.92 -14.74
CA HIS A 86 -0.74 -25.65 -15.98
C HIS A 86 -2.04 -24.89 -15.67
N SER A 87 -2.33 -23.91 -16.49
CA SER A 87 -3.60 -23.17 -16.48
C SER A 87 -4.13 -23.06 -17.89
N GLN A 88 -5.43 -23.31 -18.10
CA GLN A 88 -6.10 -23.11 -19.37
C GLN A 88 -7.49 -22.50 -19.12
N GLY A 89 -7.84 -21.45 -19.85
CA GLY A 89 -9.12 -20.76 -19.68
C GLY A 89 -9.19 -19.40 -20.38
N GLU A 90 -10.00 -18.51 -19.86
CA GLU A 90 -10.13 -17.13 -20.36
C GLU A 90 -8.89 -16.27 -19.99
N TYR A 91 -8.20 -16.63 -18.92
CA TYR A 91 -6.97 -15.98 -18.43
C TYR A 91 -6.11 -17.02 -17.71
N ALA A 92 -4.87 -16.67 -17.42
CA ALA A 92 -3.99 -17.52 -16.59
C ALA A 92 -4.47 -17.47 -15.14
N ASP A 93 -5.02 -18.57 -14.63
CA ASP A 93 -5.49 -18.75 -13.24
C ASP A 93 -4.83 -20.01 -12.65
N PHE A 94 -3.86 -19.80 -11.76
CA PHE A 94 -3.11 -20.90 -11.14
C PHE A 94 -3.69 -21.23 -9.77
N ASP A 95 -3.72 -22.53 -9.47
CA ASP A 95 -4.04 -23.01 -8.13
C ASP A 95 -3.01 -22.50 -7.12
N ILE A 96 -3.47 -22.00 -5.97
CA ILE A 96 -2.61 -21.37 -4.94
C ILE A 96 -1.60 -22.38 -4.37
N ASP A 97 -2.03 -23.59 -4.06
CA ASP A 97 -1.17 -24.61 -3.45
C ASP A 97 -0.10 -25.13 -4.42
N GLU A 98 -0.48 -25.30 -5.70
CA GLU A 98 0.44 -25.70 -6.76
C GLU A 98 1.46 -24.60 -7.05
N TRP A 99 1.00 -23.35 -7.07
CA TRP A 99 1.85 -22.17 -7.25
C TRP A 99 2.87 -22.04 -6.12
N HIS A 100 2.44 -22.12 -4.86
CA HIS A 100 3.35 -22.05 -3.72
C HIS A 100 4.38 -23.18 -3.73
N LYS A 101 3.98 -24.43 -4.05
CA LYS A 101 4.93 -25.55 -4.20
C LYS A 101 5.97 -25.28 -5.28
N LEU A 102 5.54 -24.69 -6.42
CA LEU A 102 6.42 -24.36 -7.52
C LEU A 102 7.42 -23.28 -7.12
N THR A 103 6.94 -22.15 -6.56
CA THR A 103 7.78 -21.01 -6.19
C THR A 103 8.73 -21.34 -5.04
N GLN A 104 8.27 -22.04 -3.98
CA GLN A 104 9.11 -22.49 -2.87
C GLN A 104 10.26 -23.41 -3.36
N LYS A 105 9.99 -24.31 -4.28
CA LYS A 105 11.02 -25.17 -4.87
C LYS A 105 12.06 -24.37 -5.66
N ASN A 106 11.66 -23.22 -6.19
CA ASN A 106 12.49 -22.41 -7.09
C ASN A 106 13.05 -21.14 -6.45
N LYS A 107 13.12 -21.04 -5.11
CA LYS A 107 13.80 -19.92 -4.42
C LYS A 107 15.21 -19.70 -4.98
N GLY A 108 15.56 -18.44 -5.34
CA GLY A 108 16.83 -18.08 -5.96
C GLY A 108 16.99 -18.62 -7.39
N GLY A 109 15.89 -18.96 -8.05
CA GLY A 109 15.82 -19.40 -9.43
C GLY A 109 14.67 -18.70 -10.16
N ASP A 110 14.31 -19.20 -11.33
CA ASP A 110 13.32 -18.59 -12.20
C ASP A 110 12.12 -19.51 -12.41
N ILE A 111 10.96 -18.88 -12.59
CA ILE A 111 9.75 -19.50 -13.14
C ILE A 111 9.59 -18.97 -14.57
N SER A 112 9.59 -19.87 -15.55
CA SER A 112 9.38 -19.54 -16.94
C SER A 112 7.94 -19.86 -17.36
N PHE A 113 7.38 -19.01 -18.21
CA PHE A 113 6.00 -19.11 -18.70
C PHE A 113 6.00 -19.32 -20.19
N LYS A 114 5.43 -20.46 -20.60
CA LYS A 114 5.08 -20.75 -21.99
C LYS A 114 3.61 -20.42 -22.19
N VAL A 115 3.32 -19.43 -23.05
CA VAL A 115 1.97 -18.92 -23.29
C VAL A 115 1.53 -19.21 -24.70
N CYS A 116 0.38 -19.86 -24.84
CA CYS A 116 -0.31 -20.06 -26.10
C CYS A 116 -1.69 -19.40 -26.03
N VAL A 117 -2.10 -18.73 -27.10
CA VAL A 117 -3.39 -18.03 -27.20
C VAL A 117 -4.16 -18.57 -28.41
N LEU A 118 -5.41 -18.94 -28.20
CA LEU A 118 -6.33 -19.30 -29.25
C LEU A 118 -7.16 -18.07 -29.65
N LYS A 119 -7.08 -17.72 -30.94
CA LYS A 119 -7.84 -16.63 -31.54
C LYS A 119 -8.21 -16.99 -32.96
N ASP A 120 -9.46 -16.77 -33.34
CA ASP A 120 -10.01 -17.13 -34.68
C ASP A 120 -9.71 -18.60 -35.06
N GLY A 121 -9.84 -19.51 -34.09
CA GLY A 121 -9.60 -20.94 -34.24
C GLY A 121 -8.13 -21.34 -34.49
N ARG A 122 -7.16 -20.44 -34.20
CA ARG A 122 -5.72 -20.69 -34.42
C ARG A 122 -4.94 -20.46 -33.13
N TRP A 123 -4.03 -21.40 -32.81
CA TRP A 123 -3.11 -21.26 -31.70
C TRP A 123 -1.88 -20.46 -32.12
N THR A 124 -1.51 -19.46 -31.27
CA THR A 124 -0.26 -18.70 -31.35
C THR A 124 0.54 -18.95 -30.09
N GLN A 125 1.77 -19.44 -30.21
CA GLN A 125 2.72 -19.54 -29.09
C GLN A 125 3.65 -18.34 -29.08
N TYR A 126 3.65 -17.62 -27.99
CA TYR A 126 4.50 -16.44 -27.77
C TYR A 126 5.90 -16.83 -27.29
N LYS A 127 6.84 -15.88 -27.39
CA LYS A 127 8.14 -15.99 -26.76
C LYS A 127 7.98 -16.18 -25.25
N GLU A 128 8.67 -17.17 -24.70
CA GLU A 128 8.66 -17.43 -23.26
C GLU A 128 9.27 -16.25 -22.48
N PHE A 129 8.72 -15.97 -21.30
CA PHE A 129 9.23 -14.99 -20.35
C PHE A 129 9.45 -15.66 -18.99
N SER A 130 10.21 -15.00 -18.11
CA SER A 130 10.48 -15.52 -16.79
C SER A 130 10.24 -14.47 -15.72
N THR A 131 10.00 -14.95 -14.49
CA THR A 131 9.93 -14.23 -13.24
C THR A 131 10.95 -14.83 -12.28
N HIS A 132 11.75 -13.99 -11.61
CA HIS A 132 12.73 -14.45 -10.64
C HIS A 132 12.09 -14.67 -9.26
N VAL A 133 12.38 -15.79 -8.59
CA VAL A 133 11.96 -16.05 -7.21
C VAL A 133 13.09 -15.68 -6.27
N SER A 134 12.89 -14.67 -5.44
CA SER A 134 13.90 -14.15 -4.51
C SER A 134 14.35 -15.20 -3.49
N ASN A 135 15.59 -15.06 -3.02
CA ASN A 135 16.05 -15.74 -1.80
C ASN A 135 15.53 -15.08 -0.52
N TYR A 136 15.18 -13.78 -0.58
CA TYR A 136 14.58 -13.08 0.55
C TYR A 136 13.12 -13.49 0.69
N SER A 137 12.76 -13.99 1.86
CA SER A 137 11.37 -14.31 2.20
C SER A 137 10.57 -13.03 2.39
N LEU A 138 9.26 -13.12 2.30
CA LEU A 138 8.32 -12.11 2.75
C LEU A 138 7.42 -12.79 3.80
N ASP A 139 7.88 -12.77 5.05
CA ASP A 139 7.25 -13.52 6.15
C ASP A 139 6.04 -12.79 6.77
N ASP A 140 5.70 -11.62 6.25
CA ASP A 140 4.51 -10.89 6.67
C ASP A 140 3.26 -11.57 6.11
N TYR A 141 2.19 -11.65 6.93
CA TYR A 141 0.89 -12.21 6.52
C TYR A 141 0.28 -11.41 5.37
N GLY A 142 0.34 -10.08 5.47
CA GLY A 142 -0.38 -9.26 4.53
C GLY A 142 -0.17 -7.77 4.68
N LEU A 143 -1.10 -7.04 4.09
CA LEU A 143 -1.16 -5.59 4.14
C LEU A 143 -2.45 -5.12 4.79
N VAL A 144 -2.35 -4.05 5.57
CA VAL A 144 -3.48 -3.19 5.91
C VAL A 144 -3.38 -1.93 5.09
N TYR A 145 -4.48 -1.43 4.55
CA TYR A 145 -4.55 -0.21 3.76
C TYR A 145 -5.92 0.46 3.88
N ARG A 146 -5.96 1.74 3.58
CA ARG A 146 -7.21 2.45 3.40
C ARG A 146 -7.65 2.38 1.94
N ARG A 147 -8.92 2.01 1.71
CA ARG A 147 -9.59 2.23 0.43
C ARG A 147 -10.39 3.51 0.51
N ILE A 148 -10.28 4.33 -0.51
CA ILE A 148 -10.97 5.63 -0.62
C ILE A 148 -11.23 5.96 -2.07
N ALA A 149 -12.43 6.45 -2.37
CA ALA A 149 -12.72 7.04 -3.68
C ALA A 149 -11.77 8.22 -3.95
N PRO A 150 -11.40 8.49 -5.20
CA PRO A 150 -10.65 9.69 -5.55
C PRO A 150 -11.35 10.95 -5.04
N GLY A 151 -10.56 11.96 -4.64
CA GLY A 151 -11.08 13.16 -3.98
C GLY A 151 -12.05 14.02 -4.81
N TYR A 152 -12.27 13.69 -6.07
CA TYR A 152 -13.29 14.31 -6.94
C TYR A 152 -14.61 13.54 -6.96
N GLU A 153 -14.71 12.38 -6.30
CA GLU A 153 -15.96 11.65 -6.14
C GLU A 153 -16.61 11.97 -4.80
N VAL A 154 -17.92 12.14 -4.79
CA VAL A 154 -18.71 12.41 -3.59
C VAL A 154 -19.44 11.12 -3.19
N GLY A 155 -19.27 10.69 -1.94
CA GLY A 155 -20.02 9.55 -1.37
C GLY A 155 -19.40 8.18 -1.64
N GLY A 156 -18.10 8.10 -1.89
CA GLY A 156 -17.36 6.83 -1.99
C GLY A 156 -17.21 6.14 -0.64
N ASN A 157 -17.17 4.81 -0.66
CA ASN A 157 -16.88 4.02 0.55
C ASN A 157 -15.46 4.29 1.04
N ILE A 158 -15.34 4.70 2.30
CA ILE A 158 -14.04 4.84 2.98
C ILE A 158 -13.93 3.74 4.01
N GLY A 159 -12.79 3.05 4.03
CA GLY A 159 -12.58 2.01 5.04
C GLY A 159 -11.14 1.55 5.14
N LEU A 160 -10.84 0.88 6.25
CA LEU A 160 -9.63 0.12 6.48
C LEU A 160 -9.89 -1.34 6.13
N TYR A 161 -9.00 -1.89 5.32
CA TYR A 161 -9.07 -3.26 4.84
C TYR A 161 -7.73 -3.95 5.10
N GLN A 162 -7.79 -5.27 5.19
CA GLN A 162 -6.60 -6.11 5.25
C GLN A 162 -6.64 -7.17 4.17
N ARG A 163 -5.48 -7.46 3.61
CA ARG A 163 -5.28 -8.39 2.52
C ARG A 163 -4.24 -9.43 2.88
N ASP A 164 -4.60 -10.71 2.75
CA ASP A 164 -3.63 -11.80 2.74
C ASP A 164 -2.84 -11.77 1.42
N ILE A 165 -1.52 -11.56 1.49
CA ILE A 165 -0.68 -11.49 0.29
C ILE A 165 -0.30 -12.85 -0.28
N HIS A 166 -0.57 -13.94 0.43
CA HIS A 166 -0.35 -15.32 -0.01
C HIS A 166 -1.54 -15.90 -0.77
N SER A 167 -2.70 -15.26 -0.64
CA SER A 167 -3.97 -15.62 -1.30
C SER A 167 -4.59 -14.39 -1.97
N PHE A 168 -5.88 -14.47 -2.29
CA PHE A 168 -6.66 -13.34 -2.82
C PHE A 168 -7.68 -12.81 -1.82
N ASP A 169 -7.58 -13.21 -0.55
CA ASP A 169 -8.56 -12.86 0.47
C ASP A 169 -8.37 -11.44 0.99
N GLU A 170 -9.43 -10.65 0.96
CA GLU A 170 -9.49 -9.29 1.50
C GLU A 170 -10.62 -9.20 2.54
N TYR A 171 -10.35 -8.53 3.65
CA TYR A 171 -11.31 -8.35 4.74
C TYR A 171 -11.40 -6.87 5.15
N SER A 172 -12.62 -6.40 5.44
CA SER A 172 -12.81 -5.10 6.08
C SER A 172 -12.43 -5.16 7.55
N ILE A 173 -11.64 -4.18 8.02
CA ILE A 173 -11.38 -3.95 9.45
C ILE A 173 -12.48 -3.03 10.01
N LEU A 174 -12.67 -1.87 9.38
CA LEU A 174 -13.71 -0.90 9.72
C LEU A 174 -14.00 -0.04 8.50
N ASN A 175 -15.26 0.24 8.22
CA ASN A 175 -15.65 1.08 7.09
C ASN A 175 -16.80 2.03 7.43
N GLU A 176 -17.04 3.00 6.55
CA GLU A 176 -18.07 4.03 6.75
C GLU A 176 -19.48 3.47 6.88
N SER A 177 -19.80 2.31 6.26
CA SER A 177 -21.13 1.70 6.39
C SER A 177 -21.43 1.28 7.83
N LEU A 178 -20.39 0.95 8.62
CA LEU A 178 -20.52 0.60 10.02
C LEU A 178 -20.49 1.82 10.95
N VAL A 179 -19.73 2.87 10.60
CA VAL A 179 -19.63 4.13 11.35
C VAL A 179 -19.95 5.33 10.44
N PRO A 180 -21.23 5.54 10.09
CA PRO A 180 -21.64 6.51 9.08
C PRO A 180 -21.17 7.93 9.37
N GLY A 181 -20.69 8.63 8.32
CA GLY A 181 -20.21 10.01 8.41
C GLY A 181 -18.85 10.16 9.08
N GLN A 182 -18.18 9.06 9.39
CA GLN A 182 -16.83 9.07 9.97
C GLN A 182 -15.81 8.59 8.94
N CYS A 183 -14.68 9.27 8.85
CA CYS A 183 -13.56 8.88 7.99
C CYS A 183 -12.46 8.21 8.82
N MET A 184 -12.03 7.01 8.42
CA MET A 184 -10.88 6.32 9.00
C MET A 184 -9.62 6.60 8.20
N ASN A 185 -8.51 6.92 8.89
CA ASN A 185 -7.24 7.21 8.22
C ASN A 185 -6.02 7.03 9.12
N CYS A 186 -4.83 7.23 8.54
CA CYS A 186 -3.55 7.24 9.24
C CYS A 186 -3.35 6.01 10.11
N HIS A 187 -3.75 4.83 9.60
CA HIS A 187 -3.51 3.58 10.28
C HIS A 187 -2.01 3.24 10.27
N THR A 188 -1.55 2.64 11.34
CA THR A 188 -0.16 2.20 11.47
C THR A 188 -0.04 1.05 12.48
N PRO A 189 0.55 -0.09 12.09
CA PRO A 189 0.99 -1.11 13.03
C PRO A 189 2.29 -0.68 13.71
N ASN A 190 2.58 -1.20 14.90
CA ASN A 190 3.92 -1.10 15.48
C ASN A 190 4.87 -2.02 14.70
N LYS A 191 5.73 -1.47 13.86
CA LYS A 191 6.48 -2.19 12.82
C LYS A 191 5.49 -2.94 11.91
N THR A 192 5.43 -4.26 12.03
CA THR A 192 4.46 -5.13 11.35
C THR A 192 3.54 -5.89 12.32
N SER A 193 3.39 -5.42 13.56
CA SER A 193 2.55 -6.11 14.56
C SER A 193 1.08 -6.03 14.18
N SER A 194 0.36 -7.16 14.27
CA SER A 194 -1.10 -7.19 14.17
C SER A 194 -1.79 -6.87 15.48
N ASP A 195 -1.09 -6.95 16.62
CA ASP A 195 -1.64 -6.78 17.97
C ASP A 195 -1.48 -5.36 18.51
N GLU A 196 -0.50 -4.63 17.98
CA GLU A 196 -0.31 -3.21 18.27
C GLU A 196 -0.58 -2.42 16.99
N PHE A 197 -1.80 -1.90 16.88
CA PHE A 197 -2.32 -1.24 15.71
C PHE A 197 -3.07 0.03 16.10
N MET A 198 -2.92 1.10 15.37
CA MET A 198 -3.69 2.32 15.61
C MET A 198 -4.18 2.95 14.31
N PHE A 199 -5.21 3.77 14.44
CA PHE A 199 -5.73 4.63 13.36
C PHE A 199 -6.51 5.80 13.95
N HIS A 200 -6.85 6.76 13.09
CA HIS A 200 -7.65 7.91 13.49
C HIS A 200 -9.03 7.86 12.86
N ILE A 201 -10.06 8.22 13.64
CA ILE A 201 -11.39 8.52 13.17
C ILE A 201 -11.54 10.03 13.11
N ARG A 202 -11.98 10.55 11.96
CA ARG A 202 -12.27 11.96 11.72
C ARG A 202 -13.77 12.14 11.49
N GLY A 203 -14.31 13.24 11.95
CA GLY A 203 -15.73 13.59 11.93
C GLY A 203 -16.14 14.13 13.29
N ASP A 204 -17.44 14.19 13.55
CA ASP A 204 -18.02 14.63 14.82
C ASP A 204 -17.78 13.62 15.97
N LYS A 205 -17.44 12.38 15.64
CA LYS A 205 -17.04 11.32 16.59
C LYS A 205 -15.54 11.05 16.60
N SER A 206 -14.74 12.08 16.33
CA SER A 206 -13.28 11.94 16.20
C SER A 206 -12.61 11.26 17.39
N ALA A 207 -11.63 10.42 17.10
CA ALA A 207 -10.80 9.72 18.08
C ALA A 207 -9.50 9.23 17.46
N THR A 208 -8.49 8.99 18.29
CA THR A 208 -7.39 8.08 17.97
C THR A 208 -7.71 6.74 18.63
N VAL A 209 -7.74 5.67 17.81
CA VAL A 209 -8.04 4.32 18.26
C VAL A 209 -6.76 3.53 18.31
N ILE A 210 -6.45 2.95 19.44
CA ILE A 210 -5.32 2.07 19.67
C ILE A 210 -5.86 0.69 20.01
N GLN A 211 -5.47 -0.32 19.23
CA GLN A 211 -5.67 -1.72 19.60
C GLN A 211 -4.37 -2.26 20.16
N ARG A 212 -4.44 -2.88 21.33
CA ARG A 212 -3.34 -3.57 21.99
C ARG A 212 -3.85 -4.71 22.82
N GLU A 213 -3.24 -5.91 22.68
CA GLU A 213 -3.63 -7.11 23.42
C GLU A 213 -5.15 -7.41 23.37
N GLY A 214 -5.74 -7.28 22.19
CA GLY A 214 -7.18 -7.50 21.97
C GLY A 214 -8.11 -6.45 22.55
N LYS A 215 -7.59 -5.32 23.07
CA LYS A 215 -8.37 -4.23 23.64
C LYS A 215 -8.31 -2.98 22.79
N GLN A 216 -9.45 -2.33 22.65
CA GLN A 216 -9.54 -1.03 21.99
C GLN A 216 -9.51 0.11 23.00
N ILE A 217 -8.54 1.01 22.86
CA ILE A 217 -8.38 2.22 23.67
C ILE A 217 -8.70 3.41 22.77
N TRP A 218 -9.65 4.24 23.18
CA TRP A 218 -10.12 5.39 22.42
C TRP A 218 -9.72 6.67 23.12
N ILE A 219 -8.82 7.45 22.52
CA ILE A 219 -8.25 8.66 23.10
C ILE A 219 -8.64 9.91 22.30
N ASN A 220 -8.76 11.03 23.02
CA ASN A 220 -8.86 12.36 22.44
C ASN A 220 -7.52 13.07 22.59
N THR A 221 -6.87 13.31 21.47
CA THR A 221 -5.55 13.97 21.43
C THR A 221 -5.63 15.49 21.30
N ARG A 222 -6.85 16.05 21.18
CA ARG A 222 -7.03 17.48 21.12
C ARG A 222 -7.04 18.08 22.53
N THR A 223 -6.16 19.07 22.74
CA THR A 223 -6.04 19.86 23.95
C THR A 223 -6.01 21.35 23.59
N ASP A 224 -6.00 22.21 24.59
CA ASP A 224 -5.83 23.66 24.36
C ASP A 224 -4.47 24.03 23.74
N SER A 225 -3.45 23.17 23.95
CA SER A 225 -2.10 23.38 23.44
C SER A 225 -1.85 22.75 22.06
N THR A 226 -2.72 21.86 21.58
CA THR A 226 -2.57 21.24 20.25
C THR A 226 -3.40 22.01 19.21
N LYS A 227 -2.87 22.15 18.01
CA LYS A 227 -3.55 22.88 16.93
C LYS A 227 -4.73 22.09 16.34
N ALA A 228 -4.63 20.73 16.36
CA ALA A 228 -5.63 19.81 15.81
C ALA A 228 -5.52 18.43 16.48
N ASN A 229 -6.36 17.48 16.08
CA ASN A 229 -6.19 16.07 16.44
C ASN A 229 -4.94 15.50 15.75
N CYS A 230 -4.34 14.47 16.35
CA CYS A 230 -3.19 13.77 15.80
C CYS A 230 -3.49 13.10 14.45
N SER A 231 -2.48 13.02 13.63
CA SER A 231 -2.44 12.41 12.31
C SER A 231 -1.04 11.86 12.03
N TYR A 232 -0.88 11.08 10.96
CA TYR A 232 0.43 10.60 10.46
C TYR A 232 1.30 10.01 11.56
N SER A 233 0.72 9.09 12.32
CA SER A 233 1.36 8.48 13.49
C SER A 233 2.38 7.42 13.09
N TYR A 234 3.41 7.26 13.93
CA TYR A 234 4.41 6.19 13.83
C TYR A 234 4.86 5.71 15.19
N TRP A 235 4.92 4.40 15.39
CA TRP A 235 5.24 3.79 16.67
C TRP A 235 6.74 3.87 17.01
N HIS A 236 7.03 4.10 18.28
CA HIS A 236 8.32 3.77 18.85
C HIS A 236 8.49 2.23 18.89
N PRO A 237 9.68 1.68 18.59
CA PRO A 237 9.87 0.22 18.52
C PRO A 237 9.43 -0.56 19.76
N GLU A 238 9.46 0.03 20.93
CA GLU A 238 9.04 -0.59 22.21
C GLU A 238 7.51 -0.49 22.47
N GLY A 239 6.75 0.18 21.60
CA GLY A 239 5.29 0.23 21.69
C GLY A 239 4.70 1.21 22.71
N ARG A 240 5.48 1.82 23.61
CA ARG A 240 4.96 2.80 24.58
C ARG A 240 4.63 4.13 23.94
N PHE A 241 5.53 4.64 23.12
CA PHE A 241 5.40 5.95 22.50
C PHE A 241 4.95 5.87 21.05
N VAL A 242 4.21 6.89 20.62
CA VAL A 242 3.83 7.11 19.23
C VAL A 242 4.14 8.55 18.88
N VAL A 243 4.98 8.77 17.87
CA VAL A 243 5.15 10.11 17.32
C VAL A 243 4.03 10.39 16.33
N SER A 244 3.47 11.59 16.38
CA SER A 244 2.37 12.03 15.53
C SER A 244 2.54 13.48 15.13
N SER A 245 1.87 13.90 14.08
CA SER A 245 1.70 15.34 13.83
C SER A 245 0.24 15.76 14.01
N THR A 246 0.04 17.02 14.37
CA THR A 246 -1.29 17.66 14.41
C THR A 246 -1.43 18.54 13.18
N ASN A 247 -2.39 18.23 12.31
CA ASN A 247 -2.53 18.90 11.03
C ASN A 247 -3.91 19.54 10.87
N LYS A 248 -3.94 20.80 10.49
CA LYS A 248 -5.15 21.43 9.99
C LYS A 248 -5.08 21.52 8.49
N VAL A 249 -5.72 20.55 7.83
CA VAL A 249 -5.63 20.30 6.40
C VAL A 249 -6.73 21.09 5.66
N HIS A 250 -6.37 21.66 4.52
CA HIS A 250 -7.30 22.24 3.55
C HIS A 250 -7.17 21.57 2.18
N GLN A 251 -8.26 21.59 1.42
CA GLN A 251 -8.33 21.06 0.08
C GLN A 251 -8.87 22.11 -0.87
N LEU A 252 -8.22 22.26 -2.03
CA LEU A 252 -8.66 23.11 -3.14
C LEU A 252 -8.85 22.27 -4.40
N PHE A 253 -9.89 22.61 -5.17
CA PHE A 253 -10.05 22.10 -6.52
C PHE A 253 -9.55 23.15 -7.51
N ARG A 254 -8.66 22.73 -8.39
CA ARG A 254 -8.11 23.58 -9.44
C ARG A 254 -8.67 23.17 -10.80
N THR A 255 -9.28 24.10 -11.51
CA THR A 255 -9.72 23.88 -12.90
C THR A 255 -8.63 24.34 -13.87
N GLY A 256 -8.38 23.52 -14.92
CA GLY A 256 -7.43 23.87 -15.99
C GLY A 256 -5.94 23.61 -15.70
N LYS A 257 -5.60 22.92 -14.60
CA LYS A 257 -4.25 22.37 -14.34
C LYS A 257 -4.29 20.83 -14.39
N GLU A 258 -3.18 20.19 -14.71
CA GLU A 258 -3.05 18.72 -14.66
C GLU A 258 -3.35 18.19 -13.24
N GLN A 259 -2.97 18.95 -12.21
CA GLN A 259 -3.28 18.65 -10.82
C GLN A 259 -4.61 19.30 -10.44
N ASN A 260 -5.67 18.51 -10.44
CA ASN A 260 -7.02 18.98 -10.15
C ASN A 260 -7.30 19.19 -8.65
N ILE A 261 -6.56 18.53 -7.78
CA ILE A 261 -6.73 18.58 -6.32
C ILE A 261 -5.43 19.03 -5.69
N GLU A 262 -5.51 20.05 -4.85
CA GLU A 262 -4.41 20.51 -4.02
C GLU A 262 -4.81 20.32 -2.55
N VAL A 263 -4.00 19.60 -1.79
CA VAL A 263 -4.18 19.38 -0.36
C VAL A 263 -2.98 19.95 0.36
N PHE A 264 -3.19 20.72 1.42
CA PHE A 264 -2.11 21.37 2.14
C PHE A 264 -2.47 21.62 3.59
N ASP A 265 -1.46 21.74 4.43
CA ASP A 265 -1.60 22.14 5.82
C ASP A 265 -1.59 23.66 5.92
N ILE A 266 -2.49 24.21 6.75
CA ILE A 266 -2.42 25.60 7.17
C ILE A 266 -1.74 25.76 8.53
N MET A 267 -1.62 24.68 9.28
CA MET A 267 -0.89 24.56 10.54
C MET A 267 -0.54 23.07 10.74
N SER A 268 0.67 22.81 11.19
CA SER A 268 1.07 21.46 11.61
C SER A 268 2.22 21.49 12.59
N ASP A 269 2.17 20.63 13.60
CA ASP A 269 3.23 20.43 14.59
C ASP A 269 3.47 18.93 14.80
N VAL A 270 4.66 18.56 15.27
CA VAL A 270 5.00 17.19 15.67
C VAL A 270 5.02 17.07 17.19
N LEU A 271 4.48 15.99 17.70
CA LEU A 271 4.46 15.65 19.13
C LEU A 271 4.62 14.14 19.36
N VAL A 272 4.88 13.73 20.59
CA VAL A 272 4.89 12.33 21.00
C VAL A 272 3.72 12.04 21.94
N ILE A 273 3.04 10.94 21.72
CA ILE A 273 1.98 10.39 22.57
C ILE A 273 2.60 9.33 23.48
N ASP A 274 2.54 9.49 24.81
CA ASP A 274 2.77 8.43 25.77
C ASP A 274 1.47 7.66 26.00
N THR A 275 1.35 6.49 25.40
CA THR A 275 0.13 5.67 25.44
C THR A 275 -0.11 4.99 26.77
N GLN A 276 0.89 4.93 27.66
CA GLN A 276 0.76 4.35 28.99
C GLN A 276 0.29 5.38 30.03
N ASN A 277 0.81 6.60 29.96
CA ASN A 277 0.47 7.67 30.89
C ASN A 277 -0.69 8.55 30.42
N ASN A 278 -1.17 8.38 29.16
CA ASN A 278 -2.14 9.25 28.51
C ASN A 278 -1.68 10.71 28.43
N GLU A 279 -0.43 10.91 28.06
CA GLU A 279 0.21 12.23 27.99
C GLU A 279 0.67 12.56 26.57
N LEU A 280 0.64 13.84 26.23
CA LEU A 280 1.25 14.42 25.02
C LEU A 280 2.53 15.14 25.42
N ILE A 281 3.64 14.75 24.78
CA ILE A 281 4.97 15.31 25.02
C ILE A 281 5.25 16.31 23.90
N LEU A 282 5.32 17.57 24.26
CA LEU A 282 5.57 18.68 23.35
C LEU A 282 7.03 19.12 23.40
N SER A 283 7.50 19.78 22.34
CA SER A 283 8.83 20.38 22.29
C SER A 283 8.78 21.76 21.65
N PRO A 284 9.42 22.79 22.26
CA PRO A 284 9.48 24.11 21.65
C PRO A 284 10.19 24.12 20.28
N TYR A 285 10.97 23.09 19.96
CA TYR A 285 11.60 22.92 18.64
C TYR A 285 10.64 22.41 17.58
N LEU A 286 9.45 21.90 17.94
CA LEU A 286 8.47 21.25 17.06
C LEU A 286 7.06 21.87 17.18
N GLN A 287 6.87 22.88 18.03
CA GLN A 287 5.67 23.73 18.10
C GLN A 287 6.06 25.14 17.68
N THR A 288 6.34 25.29 16.38
CA THR A 288 6.80 26.53 15.81
C THR A 288 5.74 27.18 14.91
N ASP A 289 6.05 28.32 14.30
CA ASP A 289 5.19 28.90 13.25
C ASP A 289 5.40 28.23 11.89
N ASN A 290 6.39 27.36 11.76
CA ASN A 290 6.63 26.57 10.56
C ASN A 290 5.65 25.38 10.46
N PHE A 291 5.77 24.60 9.40
CA PHE A 291 5.02 23.36 9.23
C PHE A 291 5.90 22.17 9.58
N GLU A 292 5.57 21.39 10.59
CA GLU A 292 6.20 20.13 10.95
C GLU A 292 5.22 18.97 10.79
N THR A 293 5.60 17.94 10.01
CA THR A 293 4.69 16.83 9.68
C THR A 293 5.42 15.53 9.35
N TYR A 294 4.67 14.45 9.14
CA TYR A 294 5.14 13.11 8.76
C TYR A 294 6.29 12.56 9.62
N PRO A 295 6.13 12.53 10.93
CA PRO A 295 7.19 12.00 11.77
C PRO A 295 7.30 10.48 11.69
N SER A 296 8.52 9.95 11.95
CA SER A 296 8.78 8.53 12.13
C SER A 296 9.94 8.30 13.10
N PHE A 297 9.85 7.25 13.93
CA PHE A 297 10.97 6.82 14.76
C PHE A 297 12.00 6.03 13.98
N SER A 298 13.27 6.19 14.31
CA SER A 298 14.33 5.28 13.88
C SER A 298 14.10 3.87 14.40
N SER A 299 14.74 2.88 13.77
CA SER A 299 14.62 1.47 14.17
C SER A 299 15.05 1.18 15.62
N ASP A 300 15.94 1.99 16.19
CA ASP A 300 16.39 1.92 17.58
C ASP A 300 15.60 2.85 18.54
N GLY A 301 14.64 3.60 18.03
CA GLY A 301 13.79 4.52 18.80
C GLY A 301 14.46 5.80 19.30
N LYS A 302 15.74 6.02 19.04
CA LYS A 302 16.51 7.15 19.60
C LYS A 302 16.42 8.44 18.79
N THR A 303 15.86 8.36 17.59
CA THR A 303 15.76 9.49 16.66
C THR A 303 14.34 9.57 16.12
N ILE A 304 13.81 10.77 16.03
CA ILE A 304 12.59 11.09 15.30
C ILE A 304 13.00 11.81 14.03
N TYR A 305 12.66 11.24 12.87
CA TYR A 305 12.72 11.89 11.58
C TYR A 305 11.38 12.57 11.29
N PHE A 306 11.40 13.73 10.67
CA PHE A 306 10.19 14.47 10.32
C PHE A 306 10.46 15.43 9.16
N CYS A 307 9.40 15.99 8.61
CA CYS A 307 9.47 16.97 7.54
C CYS A 307 9.13 18.36 8.09
N SER A 308 9.95 19.37 7.76
CA SER A 308 9.71 20.75 8.17
C SER A 308 9.82 21.72 7.00
N ALA A 309 8.87 22.64 6.88
CA ALA A 309 8.87 23.73 5.89
C ALA A 309 8.62 25.06 6.55
N ARG A 310 9.24 26.12 6.03
CA ARG A 310 8.99 27.49 6.49
C ARG A 310 7.54 27.88 6.22
N PHE A 311 6.98 28.64 7.12
CA PHE A 311 5.66 29.23 6.93
C PHE A 311 5.60 30.08 5.65
N VAL A 312 4.55 29.90 4.90
CA VAL A 312 4.16 30.75 3.76
C VAL A 312 2.66 31.02 3.82
N ASN A 313 2.21 32.08 3.17
CA ASN A 313 0.80 32.45 3.15
C ASN A 313 0.01 31.55 2.19
N VAL A 314 -0.63 30.51 2.73
CA VAL A 314 -1.45 29.59 1.93
C VAL A 314 -2.91 30.06 1.85
N PRO A 315 -3.62 29.84 0.72
CA PRO A 315 -3.18 29.09 -0.47
C PRO A 315 -2.37 29.89 -1.49
N ALA A 316 -2.18 31.21 -1.29
CA ALA A 316 -1.61 32.09 -2.32
C ALA A 316 -0.15 31.71 -2.71
N GLU A 317 0.61 31.17 -1.78
CA GLU A 317 2.03 30.85 -1.96
C GLU A 317 2.33 29.35 -1.85
N ILE A 318 1.32 28.49 -2.05
CA ILE A 318 1.46 27.04 -1.87
C ILE A 318 2.60 26.44 -2.70
N GLU A 319 2.84 26.93 -3.91
CA GLU A 319 3.91 26.45 -4.79
C GLU A 319 5.34 26.80 -4.28
N LYS A 320 5.44 27.59 -3.21
CA LYS A 320 6.71 27.90 -2.53
C LYS A 320 7.01 26.96 -1.36
N ILE A 321 6.04 26.17 -0.91
CA ILE A 321 6.23 25.26 0.22
C ILE A 321 7.16 24.14 -0.20
N ARG A 322 8.30 24.00 0.49
CA ARG A 322 9.22 22.87 0.34
C ARG A 322 9.64 22.36 1.69
N TYR A 323 9.37 21.10 1.93
CA TYR A 323 9.70 20.44 3.19
C TYR A 323 11.10 19.86 3.14
N SER A 324 11.89 20.15 4.14
CA SER A 324 13.20 19.54 4.41
C SER A 324 13.03 18.27 5.22
N LEU A 325 13.92 17.30 5.07
CA LEU A 325 14.02 16.15 5.97
C LEU A 325 14.87 16.54 7.18
N CYS A 326 14.28 16.47 8.36
CA CYS A 326 14.89 16.83 9.63
C CYS A 326 14.89 15.65 10.60
N LYS A 327 15.69 15.75 11.66
CA LYS A 327 15.71 14.82 12.78
C LYS A 327 15.89 15.52 14.12
N ILE A 328 15.44 14.85 15.19
CA ILE A 328 15.71 15.23 16.59
C ILE A 328 15.86 13.95 17.43
N GLY A 329 16.63 14.00 18.50
CA GLY A 329 16.80 12.88 19.41
C GLY A 329 15.58 12.67 20.31
N PHE A 330 15.40 11.42 20.79
CA PHE A 330 14.38 11.05 21.77
C PHE A 330 14.94 10.05 22.79
N ASP A 331 14.70 10.31 24.06
CA ASP A 331 15.05 9.44 25.20
C ASP A 331 13.75 8.76 25.69
N ALA A 332 13.57 7.48 25.36
CA ALA A 332 12.38 6.72 25.72
C ALA A 332 12.31 6.36 27.21
N GLU A 333 13.43 6.34 27.94
CA GLU A 333 13.42 6.09 29.39
C GLU A 333 12.80 7.29 30.13
N LYS A 334 13.14 8.50 29.70
CA LYS A 334 12.62 9.74 30.29
C LYS A 334 11.32 10.22 29.65
N GLY A 335 11.05 9.78 28.40
CA GLY A 335 9.98 10.31 27.57
C GLY A 335 10.23 11.80 27.27
N GLU A 336 11.39 12.12 26.71
CA GLU A 336 11.81 13.50 26.43
C GLU A 336 12.57 13.61 25.12
N TYR A 337 12.43 14.75 24.45
CA TYR A 337 13.27 15.08 23.31
C TYR A 337 14.69 15.39 23.75
N VAL A 338 15.68 15.06 22.90
CA VAL A 338 17.11 15.24 23.20
C VAL A 338 17.78 16.01 22.07
N GLY A 339 18.52 17.06 22.44
CA GLY A 339 19.26 17.89 21.49
C GLY A 339 18.36 18.88 20.73
N GLU A 340 18.90 19.39 19.64
CA GLU A 340 18.25 20.35 18.75
C GLU A 340 17.87 19.67 17.43
N VAL A 341 17.06 20.35 16.61
CA VAL A 341 16.72 19.88 15.27
C VAL A 341 17.93 19.97 14.34
N ASP A 342 18.22 18.86 13.66
CA ASP A 342 19.24 18.77 12.63
C ASP A 342 18.59 18.51 11.27
N THR A 343 19.02 19.20 10.21
CA THR A 343 18.50 19.06 8.86
C THR A 343 19.36 18.10 8.06
N LEU A 344 18.81 16.95 7.71
CA LEU A 344 19.49 15.92 6.90
C LEU A 344 19.51 16.27 5.42
N ILE A 345 18.38 16.73 4.87
CA ILE A 345 18.27 17.19 3.49
C ILE A 345 17.53 18.52 3.48
N ASN A 346 18.22 19.56 3.04
CA ASN A 346 17.64 20.90 2.92
C ASN A 346 16.88 21.02 1.59
N ALA A 347 15.59 21.29 1.66
CA ALA A 347 14.68 21.39 0.52
C ALA A 347 15.09 22.48 -0.48
N ASP A 348 15.56 23.64 0.01
CA ASP A 348 16.02 24.74 -0.83
C ASP A 348 17.26 24.34 -1.65
N SER A 349 18.15 23.50 -1.09
CA SER A 349 19.37 23.04 -1.76
C SER A 349 19.08 22.07 -2.90
N VAL A 350 18.05 21.23 -2.75
CA VAL A 350 17.64 20.23 -3.75
C VAL A 350 16.50 20.72 -4.65
N ASN A 351 15.90 21.87 -4.31
CA ASN A 351 14.74 22.47 -4.97
C ASN A 351 13.55 21.50 -5.13
N MET A 352 13.32 20.65 -4.12
CA MET A 352 12.22 19.69 -4.04
C MET A 352 11.65 19.67 -2.63
N SER A 353 10.37 19.34 -2.51
CA SER A 353 9.73 19.05 -1.23
C SER A 353 9.94 17.59 -0.87
N ILE A 354 10.30 17.30 0.38
CA ILE A 354 10.57 15.96 0.89
C ILE A 354 9.48 15.59 1.89
N THR A 355 8.89 14.43 1.74
CA THR A 355 7.78 13.98 2.57
C THR A 355 7.83 12.48 2.87
N PHE A 356 7.06 12.03 3.83
CA PHE A 356 6.88 10.61 4.14
C PHE A 356 8.18 9.84 4.43
N PRO A 357 9.06 10.29 5.33
CA PRO A 357 10.25 9.53 5.69
C PRO A 357 9.86 8.23 6.38
N ARG A 358 10.34 7.11 5.85
CA ARG A 358 10.12 5.76 6.39
C ARG A 358 11.45 5.03 6.56
N PRO A 359 12.01 4.98 7.76
CA PRO A 359 13.22 4.21 8.03
C PRO A 359 12.94 2.70 7.92
N SER A 360 13.87 1.95 7.37
CA SER A 360 13.83 0.48 7.38
C SER A 360 14.02 -0.06 8.80
N TYR A 361 13.39 -1.18 9.11
CA TYR A 361 13.46 -1.77 10.45
C TYR A 361 14.85 -2.30 10.82
N ASP A 362 15.71 -2.58 9.83
CA ASP A 362 17.11 -2.93 10.02
C ASP A 362 18.05 -1.72 10.21
N GLY A 363 17.51 -0.49 10.12
CA GLY A 363 18.24 0.76 10.35
C GLY A 363 19.24 1.14 9.25
N LYS A 364 19.19 0.52 8.06
CA LYS A 364 20.12 0.81 6.97
C LYS A 364 19.67 1.95 6.07
N TRP A 365 18.34 2.12 5.90
CA TRP A 365 17.76 2.97 4.88
C TRP A 365 16.67 3.89 5.42
N ILE A 366 16.47 5.02 4.77
CA ILE A 366 15.23 5.80 4.82
C ILE A 366 14.71 5.95 3.39
N MET A 367 13.49 5.50 3.12
CA MET A 367 12.75 5.92 1.94
C MET A 367 11.95 7.19 2.24
N TYR A 368 11.80 8.05 1.23
CA TYR A 368 10.99 9.26 1.31
C TYR A 368 10.45 9.62 -0.08
N ASN A 369 9.41 10.44 -0.12
CA ASN A 369 8.88 11.00 -1.35
C ASN A 369 9.48 12.37 -1.64
N THR A 370 9.58 12.69 -2.92
CA THR A 370 9.84 14.05 -3.41
C THR A 370 8.68 14.54 -4.27
N ALA A 371 8.48 15.84 -4.31
CA ALA A 371 7.60 16.55 -5.23
C ALA A 371 8.17 17.94 -5.49
N ASP A 372 7.64 18.67 -6.47
CA ASP A 372 8.09 20.03 -6.75
C ASP A 372 7.81 20.98 -5.57
N TYR A 373 6.69 20.76 -4.87
CA TYR A 373 6.28 21.54 -3.69
C TYR A 373 5.23 20.75 -2.86
N GLY A 374 4.81 21.29 -1.72
CA GLY A 374 3.73 20.77 -0.89
C GLY A 374 4.09 19.54 -0.09
N ASN A 375 3.09 18.93 0.56
CA ASN A 375 3.28 17.79 1.44
C ASN A 375 2.38 16.57 1.15
N PHE A 376 1.54 16.63 0.09
CA PHE A 376 0.67 15.52 -0.29
C PHE A 376 1.12 14.88 -1.61
N PRO A 377 2.18 14.07 -1.59
CA PRO A 377 2.81 13.54 -2.80
C PRO A 377 1.84 12.76 -3.69
N VAL A 378 0.82 12.13 -3.12
CA VAL A 378 -0.21 11.37 -3.84
C VAL A 378 -0.99 12.20 -4.87
N ASN A 379 -0.97 13.52 -4.74
CA ASN A 379 -1.64 14.45 -5.66
C ASN A 379 -0.68 15.06 -6.68
N HIS A 380 0.63 14.84 -6.56
CA HIS A 380 1.66 15.39 -7.41
C HIS A 380 2.14 14.35 -8.42
N LYS A 381 1.87 14.57 -9.72
CA LYS A 381 2.20 13.62 -10.79
C LYS A 381 3.67 13.29 -10.84
N GLU A 382 4.53 14.24 -10.51
CA GLU A 382 5.99 14.14 -10.47
C GLU A 382 6.52 13.51 -9.18
N SER A 383 5.63 13.05 -8.29
CA SER A 383 6.08 12.44 -7.03
C SER A 383 6.79 11.13 -7.26
N ASP A 384 8.03 11.09 -6.78
CA ASP A 384 8.98 9.99 -6.87
C ASP A 384 9.40 9.48 -5.50
N ILE A 385 9.74 8.20 -5.40
CA ILE A 385 10.34 7.58 -4.22
C ILE A 385 11.86 7.67 -4.31
N TRP A 386 12.48 8.16 -3.26
CA TRP A 386 13.91 8.24 -3.06
C TRP A 386 14.36 7.41 -1.88
N ILE A 387 15.65 7.09 -1.83
CA ILE A 387 16.24 6.33 -0.72
C ILE A 387 17.55 6.99 -0.27
N MET A 388 17.71 7.06 1.06
CA MET A 388 18.95 7.48 1.73
C MET A 388 19.58 6.28 2.43
N ASN A 389 20.86 6.10 2.27
CA ASN A 389 21.66 5.19 3.08
C ASN A 389 22.04 5.88 4.40
N LEU A 390 21.59 5.33 5.53
CA LEU A 390 21.84 5.93 6.86
C LEU A 390 23.30 5.82 7.34
N ARG A 391 24.13 5.00 6.70
CA ARG A 391 25.52 4.83 7.06
C ARG A 391 26.39 5.99 6.56
N ASP A 392 26.12 6.47 5.36
CA ASP A 392 26.96 7.46 4.67
C ASP A 392 26.19 8.67 4.14
N ASN A 393 24.86 8.71 4.40
CA ASN A 393 23.93 9.75 3.98
C ASN A 393 23.85 9.92 2.44
N THR A 394 24.26 8.92 1.67
CA THR A 394 24.09 8.96 0.21
C THR A 394 22.61 8.83 -0.17
N VAL A 395 22.17 9.64 -1.13
CA VAL A 395 20.78 9.67 -1.57
C VAL A 395 20.68 9.37 -3.07
N ARG A 396 19.62 8.69 -3.48
CA ARG A 396 19.32 8.47 -4.90
C ARG A 396 17.81 8.28 -5.14
N PRO A 397 17.30 8.62 -6.33
CA PRO A 397 15.96 8.20 -6.73
C PRO A 397 15.91 6.68 -6.94
N LEU A 398 14.76 6.08 -6.67
CA LEU A 398 14.49 4.67 -7.00
C LEU A 398 14.00 4.56 -8.45
N LYS A 399 14.90 4.79 -9.42
CA LYS A 399 14.59 4.78 -10.86
C LYS A 399 13.99 3.47 -11.34
N GLU A 400 14.32 2.37 -10.65
CA GLU A 400 13.80 1.03 -10.94
C GLU A 400 12.29 0.92 -10.60
N VAL A 401 11.85 1.76 -9.67
CA VAL A 401 10.49 1.77 -9.10
C VAL A 401 9.65 2.91 -9.66
N ASN A 402 10.23 4.09 -9.80
CA ASN A 402 9.52 5.30 -10.20
C ASN A 402 9.02 5.23 -11.64
N SER A 403 7.85 5.83 -11.90
CA SER A 403 7.16 5.86 -13.17
C SER A 403 6.96 7.30 -13.65
N MET A 404 6.26 7.49 -14.76
CA MET A 404 5.84 8.82 -15.22
C MET A 404 4.60 9.38 -14.49
N PHE A 405 4.07 8.64 -13.52
CA PHE A 405 2.92 8.99 -12.69
C PHE A 405 3.34 8.99 -11.23
N VAL A 406 2.40 9.37 -10.36
CA VAL A 406 2.59 9.35 -8.91
C VAL A 406 3.08 7.99 -8.42
N ASP A 407 4.19 8.00 -7.68
CA ASP A 407 4.68 6.87 -6.89
C ASP A 407 4.85 7.33 -5.44
N SER A 408 4.13 6.73 -4.47
CA SER A 408 4.05 7.26 -3.10
C SER A 408 3.66 6.19 -2.07
N TYR A 409 3.47 6.60 -0.81
CA TYR A 409 3.00 5.76 0.30
C TYR A 409 3.76 4.43 0.43
N HIS A 410 5.08 4.52 0.48
CA HIS A 410 5.95 3.37 0.64
C HIS A 410 6.01 2.89 2.10
N THR A 411 6.18 1.58 2.29
CA THR A 411 6.34 0.92 3.59
C THR A 411 7.27 -0.27 3.49
N TRP A 412 7.91 -0.64 4.59
CA TRP A 412 8.85 -1.75 4.68
C TRP A 412 8.18 -3.02 5.20
N SER A 413 8.57 -4.19 4.66
CA SER A 413 8.33 -5.49 5.26
C SER A 413 9.12 -5.66 6.56
N GLY A 414 8.71 -6.62 7.39
CA GLY A 414 9.33 -6.85 8.69
C GLY A 414 10.82 -7.18 8.61
N ASP A 415 11.28 -7.78 7.51
CA ASP A 415 12.68 -8.13 7.24
C ASP A 415 13.48 -7.03 6.53
N SER A 416 12.81 -5.92 6.12
CA SER A 416 13.41 -4.78 5.41
C SER A 416 13.97 -5.09 4.01
N HIS A 417 13.69 -6.26 3.44
CA HIS A 417 14.08 -6.61 2.07
C HIS A 417 12.98 -6.37 1.05
N TRP A 418 11.73 -6.37 1.49
CA TRP A 418 10.60 -6.03 0.65
C TRP A 418 10.01 -4.69 1.07
N PHE A 419 9.41 -4.03 0.13
CA PHE A 419 8.59 -2.85 0.39
C PHE A 419 7.39 -2.83 -0.54
N ALA A 420 6.30 -2.28 -0.04
CA ALA A 420 5.11 -1.97 -0.80
C ALA A 420 5.00 -0.45 -1.00
N PHE A 421 4.40 -0.03 -2.08
CA PHE A 421 4.12 1.37 -2.36
C PHE A 421 2.89 1.49 -3.25
N THR A 422 2.34 2.70 -3.38
CA THR A 422 1.22 2.95 -4.29
C THR A 422 1.66 3.72 -5.51
N SER A 423 1.02 3.41 -6.65
CA SER A 423 1.31 4.06 -7.92
C SER A 423 0.06 4.24 -8.76
N LYS A 424 -0.01 5.35 -9.48
CA LYS A 424 -1.07 5.62 -10.46
C LYS A 424 -0.72 5.20 -11.89
N ARG A 425 0.32 4.39 -12.08
CA ARG A 425 0.88 4.02 -13.41
C ARG A 425 -0.06 3.24 -14.32
N ILE A 426 -1.18 2.68 -13.83
CA ILE A 426 -2.14 1.97 -14.67
C ILE A 426 -2.92 2.94 -15.55
N ASP A 427 -3.46 4.01 -14.94
CA ASP A 427 -4.42 4.91 -15.60
C ASP A 427 -4.25 6.40 -15.26
N GLY A 428 -3.29 6.73 -14.40
CA GLY A 428 -3.05 8.10 -13.92
C GLY A 428 -4.02 8.59 -12.85
N THR A 429 -5.01 7.77 -12.45
CA THR A 429 -6.13 8.17 -11.60
C THR A 429 -6.11 7.46 -10.25
N TYR A 430 -6.12 6.13 -10.27
CA TYR A 430 -6.23 5.29 -9.07
C TYR A 430 -4.87 4.82 -8.58
N ASN A 431 -4.63 4.97 -7.28
CA ASN A 431 -3.47 4.37 -6.65
C ASN A 431 -3.66 2.86 -6.51
N ASN A 432 -2.72 2.09 -7.05
CA ASN A 432 -2.67 0.64 -6.92
C ASN A 432 -1.39 0.22 -6.20
N ILE A 433 -1.43 -0.91 -5.49
CA ILE A 433 -0.32 -1.39 -4.66
C ILE A 433 0.67 -2.18 -5.52
N TYR A 434 1.95 -1.83 -5.39
CA TYR A 434 3.09 -2.50 -6.00
C TYR A 434 4.06 -2.97 -4.94
N PHE A 435 4.81 -4.02 -5.26
CA PHE A 435 5.89 -4.55 -4.43
C PHE A 435 7.22 -4.48 -5.17
N ALA A 436 8.30 -4.26 -4.43
CA ALA A 436 9.65 -4.42 -4.94
C ALA A 436 10.58 -4.95 -3.84
N CYS A 437 11.71 -5.53 -4.25
CA CYS A 437 12.73 -6.06 -3.36
C CYS A 437 13.98 -5.20 -3.40
N ILE A 438 14.64 -5.03 -2.25
CA ILE A 438 15.95 -4.40 -2.12
C ILE A 438 16.94 -5.41 -1.55
N GLY A 439 18.05 -5.60 -2.25
CA GLY A 439 19.14 -6.43 -1.76
C GLY A 439 20.06 -5.71 -0.76
N ASP A 440 20.90 -6.44 -0.05
CA ASP A 440 21.86 -5.90 0.92
C ASP A 440 22.81 -4.85 0.32
N ASN A 441 23.03 -4.89 -0.97
CA ASN A 441 23.83 -3.92 -1.72
C ASN A 441 23.06 -2.67 -2.17
N GLY A 442 21.78 -2.54 -1.77
CA GLY A 442 20.89 -1.45 -2.14
C GLY A 442 20.36 -1.51 -3.58
N LYS A 443 20.56 -2.63 -4.30
CA LYS A 443 19.97 -2.83 -5.62
C LYS A 443 18.48 -3.15 -5.47
N VAL A 444 17.66 -2.40 -6.18
CA VAL A 444 16.19 -2.57 -6.17
C VAL A 444 15.72 -3.28 -7.43
N THR A 445 14.71 -4.13 -7.32
CA THR A 445 14.15 -4.88 -8.44
C THR A 445 13.03 -4.11 -9.14
N LYS A 446 12.69 -4.54 -10.36
CA LYS A 446 11.50 -4.06 -11.05
C LYS A 446 10.25 -4.33 -10.19
N PRO A 447 9.37 -3.35 -9.98
CA PRO A 447 8.16 -3.55 -9.20
C PRO A 447 7.13 -4.40 -9.94
N PHE A 448 6.29 -5.10 -9.16
CA PHE A 448 5.15 -5.83 -9.69
C PHE A 448 3.86 -5.42 -8.97
N LEU A 449 2.76 -5.42 -9.72
CA LEU A 449 1.42 -5.11 -9.22
C LEU A 449 0.94 -6.23 -8.29
N MET A 450 0.26 -5.87 -7.21
CA MET A 450 -0.32 -6.82 -6.26
C MET A 450 -1.18 -7.85 -6.98
N PRO A 451 -0.89 -9.17 -6.84
CA PRO A 451 -1.61 -10.22 -7.55
C PRO A 451 -3.09 -10.26 -7.19
N GLN A 452 -3.93 -10.54 -8.18
CA GLN A 452 -5.39 -10.73 -8.03
C GLN A 452 -5.83 -12.00 -8.75
N ARG A 453 -6.97 -12.59 -8.35
CA ARG A 453 -7.50 -13.80 -8.97
C ARG A 453 -7.76 -13.57 -10.47
N ASN A 454 -8.55 -12.56 -10.81
CA ASN A 454 -8.70 -12.06 -12.17
C ASN A 454 -8.27 -10.60 -12.21
N PRO A 455 -7.00 -10.31 -12.55
CA PRO A 455 -6.44 -8.97 -12.41
C PRO A 455 -7.15 -7.91 -13.26
N LEU A 456 -7.43 -8.23 -14.52
CA LEU A 456 -8.05 -7.26 -15.41
C LEU A 456 -9.43 -6.87 -14.92
N LYS A 457 -10.26 -7.84 -14.53
CA LYS A 457 -11.59 -7.57 -13.95
C LYS A 457 -11.47 -6.76 -12.67
N TYR A 458 -10.60 -7.17 -11.74
CA TYR A 458 -10.43 -6.51 -10.44
C TYR A 458 -10.06 -5.04 -10.62
N TYR A 459 -8.99 -4.75 -11.37
CA TYR A 459 -8.49 -3.38 -11.52
C TYR A 459 -9.34 -2.49 -12.43
N SER A 460 -10.14 -3.08 -13.35
CA SER A 460 -11.10 -2.29 -14.16
C SER A 460 -12.41 -1.97 -13.45
N GLU A 461 -12.78 -2.74 -12.43
CA GLU A 461 -14.00 -2.54 -11.63
C GLU A 461 -13.73 -1.85 -10.28
N MET A 462 -12.44 -1.68 -9.90
CA MET A 462 -12.03 -1.03 -8.68
C MET A 462 -12.00 0.49 -8.86
N PHE A 463 -12.99 1.18 -8.31
CA PHE A 463 -13.11 2.64 -8.35
C PHE A 463 -12.57 3.31 -7.09
N ASP A 464 -11.83 2.59 -6.26
CA ASP A 464 -11.15 3.11 -5.08
C ASP A 464 -9.64 3.18 -5.28
N SER A 465 -9.01 4.15 -4.63
CA SER A 465 -7.56 4.22 -4.47
C SER A 465 -7.12 3.53 -3.19
N PHE A 466 -5.99 2.86 -3.24
CA PHE A 466 -5.30 2.30 -2.07
C PHE A 466 -4.36 3.33 -1.47
N ASN A 467 -4.49 3.61 -0.18
CA ASN A 467 -3.63 4.55 0.53
C ASN A 467 -2.90 3.88 1.69
N CYS A 468 -1.62 4.20 1.84
CA CYS A 468 -0.77 3.78 2.94
C CYS A 468 -0.82 2.26 3.20
N PRO A 469 -0.37 1.41 2.26
CA PRO A 469 -0.24 -0.01 2.56
C PRO A 469 0.78 -0.20 3.69
N GLU A 470 0.44 -0.95 4.73
CA GLU A 470 1.32 -1.27 5.86
C GLU A 470 1.36 -2.77 6.05
N PHE A 471 2.56 -3.37 6.14
CA PHE A 471 2.70 -4.81 6.36
C PHE A 471 2.27 -5.21 7.77
N THR A 472 1.69 -6.42 7.89
CA THR A 472 1.35 -7.04 9.17
C THR A 472 1.77 -8.51 9.19
N LYS A 473 2.32 -8.98 10.33
CA LYS A 473 2.78 -10.37 10.51
C LYS A 473 1.66 -11.39 10.61
N ALA A 474 0.47 -10.94 11.01
CA ALA A 474 -0.72 -11.76 11.11
C ALA A 474 -1.95 -10.92 10.75
N LYS A 475 -3.07 -11.57 10.61
CA LYS A 475 -4.36 -10.92 10.47
C LYS A 475 -4.63 -10.03 11.68
N VAL A 476 -4.99 -8.76 11.43
CA VAL A 476 -5.44 -7.84 12.48
C VAL A 476 -6.82 -8.32 12.95
N ASP A 477 -6.89 -8.73 14.21
CA ASP A 477 -8.14 -9.14 14.85
C ASP A 477 -8.78 -7.92 15.52
N PHE A 478 -9.67 -7.25 14.80
CA PHE A 478 -10.32 -6.01 15.23
C PHE A 478 -11.83 -6.20 15.34
N ASP A 479 -12.38 -6.01 16.56
CA ASP A 479 -13.81 -6.07 16.79
C ASP A 479 -14.48 -4.77 16.30
N SER A 480 -15.01 -4.82 15.10
CA SER A 480 -15.69 -3.69 14.46
C SER A 480 -17.06 -3.36 15.13
N HIS A 481 -17.69 -4.31 15.83
CA HIS A 481 -18.92 -4.07 16.59
C HIS A 481 -18.64 -3.32 17.89
N GLU A 482 -17.58 -3.71 18.63
CA GLU A 482 -17.10 -2.93 19.77
C GLU A 482 -16.75 -1.50 19.33
N ALA A 483 -16.05 -1.36 18.19
CA ALA A 483 -15.70 -0.07 17.64
C ALA A 483 -16.93 0.81 17.33
N TYR A 484 -17.99 0.21 16.76
CA TYR A 484 -19.23 0.93 16.54
C TYR A 484 -19.81 1.49 17.85
N HIS A 485 -19.94 0.67 18.88
CA HIS A 485 -20.48 1.09 20.17
C HIS A 485 -19.62 2.20 20.80
N LYS A 486 -18.30 2.00 20.87
CA LYS A 486 -17.38 3.01 21.40
C LYS A 486 -17.39 4.31 20.59
N CYS A 487 -17.56 4.24 19.29
CA CYS A 487 -17.71 5.41 18.44
C CYS A 487 -18.98 6.19 18.80
N MET A 488 -20.12 5.50 18.91
CA MET A 488 -21.42 6.11 19.18
C MET A 488 -21.52 6.68 20.61
N ASP A 489 -20.99 5.97 21.60
CA ASP A 489 -20.96 6.44 23.00
C ASP A 489 -20.11 7.70 23.20
N ASN A 490 -19.22 7.98 22.26
CA ASN A 490 -18.38 9.16 22.24
C ASN A 490 -17.55 9.37 23.53
N GLN A 491 -17.30 8.29 24.29
CA GLN A 491 -16.42 8.31 25.45
C GLN A 491 -14.96 8.18 25.01
N ARG A 492 -14.12 9.12 25.43
CA ARG A 492 -12.69 9.16 25.08
C ARG A 492 -11.88 9.42 26.32
N ILE A 493 -10.71 8.78 26.43
CA ILE A 493 -9.71 9.16 27.41
C ILE A 493 -9.10 10.48 26.93
N GLN A 494 -9.26 11.53 27.73
CA GLN A 494 -8.66 12.83 27.44
C GLN A 494 -7.17 12.78 27.71
N MET A 495 -6.36 13.10 26.72
CA MET A 495 -4.92 13.26 26.89
C MET A 495 -4.59 14.56 27.63
N THR A 496 -3.52 14.54 28.42
CA THR A 496 -2.98 15.71 29.12
C THR A 496 -1.61 16.08 28.53
N ILE A 497 -1.16 17.31 28.77
CA ILE A 497 0.19 17.72 28.38
C ILE A 497 1.16 17.34 29.51
N LYS A 498 2.28 16.69 29.16
CA LYS A 498 3.37 16.38 30.09
C LYS A 498 4.13 17.64 30.46
#